data_ed9680294974eda06cd1c28e2638f001
#
_entry.id   ed9680294974eda06cd1c28e2638f001
#
_cell.length_a   1.000
_cell.length_b   1.000
_cell.length_c   1.000
_cell.angle_alpha   90.00
_cell.angle_beta   90.00
_cell.angle_gamma   90.00
#
_symmetry.space_group_name_H-M   'P 1'
#
loop_
_entity.id
_entity.type
_entity.pdbx_description
1 polymer ?
#
loop_
_entity_poly.entity_id
_entity_poly.type
_entity_poly.pdbx_seq_one_letter_code
_entity_poly.pdbx_strand_id
1 'polypeptide(L)'
;MATQVLDGRNRRPQPQSSGGGGSQQGAGAAPAVDPYRWIILIGLITAAIMEVLDTTIVNVALPQMAGNLNATTDEIAWISTAYILANVIILPMTAWLSQRFGRKNYLTTSILIFIVASFFCGTSRTLNEVIAWRILQGAGGAALLSTGQATLRQIFPKEQQGVVQALFILGIVMAPTLGPVAGGYITDNYNWPWIFFVNIPIGLISAFLVVTFLHDAPNQAKAPPIDIPGIALLTVGLGSLQYVLEEGKRDDWFASVVIVRLTILAAVTLAAMLAWELSPRNKSPIVNFRILKNRDLTAGLILFLALGFGLYGGVFIFPMFVQNVLGFSPTATGMVLLPGGLATGAAAMFCGRALNGAKPLVDPRVLILFGMSIFIVSMWMLGHLTPQSGEPDTRVGLIVRGLGLGFLFAPINFVVFAALKGPEIQQASGLINLARQLGGSFGIAYLNTYISNQEAFHRTNIVSYLNSGNSSFLARQAAAAAHFTSAGFSATGAQQVALRSIDRVVQINAATMSYNDAFLLLGLTFVAASPALLLLGKTKKAPPGGGGGH
;
A
#
# COMPACT_ATOMS: atom_id res chain seq x y z
N MET A 1 -6.05 10.47 95.16
CA MET A 1 -5.67 9.34 96.03
C MET A 1 -5.11 8.28 95.14
N ALA A 2 -3.85 8.15 95.20
CA ALA A 2 -3.06 7.01 95.67
C ALA A 2 -3.10 5.84 94.62
N THR A 3 -2.11 5.17 94.15
CA THR A 3 -0.69 5.02 94.57
C THR A 3 0.02 4.29 93.48
N GLN A 4 1.28 4.65 93.24
CA GLN A 4 2.35 3.92 92.63
C GLN A 4 2.32 2.40 92.85
N VAL A 5 2.90 1.62 91.89
CA VAL A 5 4.04 0.76 92.22
C VAL A 5 4.81 0.41 90.90
N LEU A 6 6.13 0.64 90.91
CA LEU A 6 7.17 0.20 90.04
C LEU A 6 7.29 -1.33 90.06
N ASP A 7 7.54 -1.96 88.91
CA ASP A 7 8.41 -3.12 88.89
C ASP A 7 9.20 -3.18 87.59
N GLY A 8 10.50 -3.00 87.71
CA GLY A 8 11.47 -3.14 86.68
C GLY A 8 12.02 -4.58 86.65
N ARG A 9 11.94 -5.24 85.51
CA ARG A 9 12.75 -6.45 85.23
C ARG A 9 13.29 -6.48 83.82
N ASN A 10 14.58 -6.30 83.75
CA ASN A 10 15.54 -6.92 82.82
C ASN A 10 14.93 -7.67 81.65
N ARG A 11 15.06 -7.10 80.45
CA ARG A 11 15.11 -7.86 79.21
C ARG A 11 16.50 -7.70 78.59
N ARG A 12 17.21 -8.84 78.52
CA ARG A 12 18.49 -8.99 77.82
C ARG A 12 18.33 -8.65 76.33
N PRO A 13 19.31 -8.05 75.65
CA PRO A 13 19.27 -7.85 74.20
C PRO A 13 19.41 -9.20 73.52
N GLN A 14 18.47 -9.51 72.63
CA GLN A 14 18.64 -10.60 71.65
C GLN A 14 19.58 -10.15 70.52
N PRO A 15 20.42 -11.05 70.02
CA PRO A 15 21.34 -10.73 68.90
C PRO A 15 20.54 -10.51 67.61
N GLN A 16 20.74 -9.36 66.99
CA GLN A 16 20.26 -9.07 65.64
C GLN A 16 20.98 -10.04 64.67
N SER A 17 20.22 -10.99 64.11
CA SER A 17 20.63 -11.75 62.95
C SER A 17 20.70 -10.81 61.74
N SER A 18 21.88 -10.47 61.31
CA SER A 18 22.18 -9.84 60.03
C SER A 18 21.88 -10.83 58.90
N GLY A 19 20.61 -10.88 58.49
CA GLY A 19 20.13 -11.53 57.28
C GLY A 19 19.99 -10.48 56.18
N GLY A 20 21.10 -10.11 55.55
CA GLY A 20 21.14 -9.34 54.35
C GLY A 20 20.60 -10.17 53.17
N GLY A 21 19.28 -10.11 52.98
CA GLY A 21 18.61 -10.55 51.80
C GLY A 21 18.06 -9.32 51.10
N GLY A 22 18.91 -8.48 50.55
CA GLY A 22 18.51 -7.46 49.59
C GLY A 22 17.94 -8.16 48.38
N SER A 23 16.62 -8.21 48.30
CA SER A 23 15.95 -8.44 47.02
C SER A 23 16.40 -7.33 46.07
N GLN A 24 17.45 -7.58 45.32
CA GLN A 24 17.72 -6.88 44.07
C GLN A 24 16.49 -7.10 43.22
N GLN A 25 15.56 -6.12 43.26
CA GLN A 25 14.60 -5.93 42.18
C GLN A 25 15.44 -5.82 40.91
N GLY A 26 15.41 -6.89 40.13
CA GLY A 26 16.16 -7.01 38.89
C GLY A 26 15.93 -5.77 38.06
N ALA A 27 16.97 -5.01 37.88
CA ALA A 27 17.04 -4.04 36.79
C ALA A 27 16.58 -4.79 35.56
N GLY A 28 15.45 -4.31 34.94
CA GLY A 28 14.79 -4.97 33.83
C GLY A 28 15.80 -5.34 32.77
N ALA A 29 16.07 -6.64 32.65
CA ALA A 29 16.89 -7.16 31.57
C ALA A 29 16.32 -6.60 30.27
N ALA A 30 17.13 -5.91 29.50
CA ALA A 30 16.77 -5.50 28.16
C ALA A 30 16.18 -6.73 27.45
N PRO A 31 15.02 -6.60 26.77
CA PRO A 31 14.37 -7.74 26.16
C PRO A 31 15.39 -8.47 25.28
N ALA A 32 15.60 -9.75 25.58
CA ALA A 32 16.58 -10.57 24.88
C ALA A 32 16.26 -10.49 23.38
N VAL A 33 17.21 -10.01 22.61
CA VAL A 33 17.07 -9.84 21.16
C VAL A 33 16.94 -11.23 20.55
N ASP A 34 15.85 -11.50 19.84
CA ASP A 34 15.61 -12.80 19.21
C ASP A 34 16.79 -13.16 18.27
N PRO A 35 17.48 -14.29 18.49
CA PRO A 35 18.62 -14.69 17.68
C PRO A 35 18.22 -14.96 16.22
N TYR A 36 16.99 -15.37 15.97
CA TYR A 36 16.46 -15.73 14.64
C TYR A 36 15.78 -14.57 13.91
N ARG A 37 15.84 -13.34 14.44
CA ARG A 37 15.13 -12.17 13.88
C ARG A 37 15.37 -11.93 12.38
N TRP A 38 16.58 -12.19 11.87
CA TRP A 38 16.88 -12.04 10.45
C TRP A 38 16.22 -13.10 9.58
N ILE A 39 16.07 -14.32 10.08
CA ILE A 39 15.35 -15.40 9.41
C ILE A 39 13.84 -15.08 9.40
N ILE A 40 13.32 -14.58 10.52
CA ILE A 40 11.93 -14.11 10.62
C ILE A 40 11.70 -12.96 9.63
N LEU A 41 12.63 -12.02 9.49
CA LEU A 41 12.54 -10.93 8.51
C LEU A 41 12.37 -11.47 7.09
N ILE A 42 13.14 -12.46 6.69
CA ILE A 42 13.01 -13.08 5.35
C ILE A 42 11.59 -13.67 5.18
N GLY A 43 11.10 -14.41 6.16
CA GLY A 43 9.74 -14.97 6.12
C GLY A 43 8.66 -13.89 5.99
N LEU A 44 8.80 -12.78 6.73
CA LEU A 44 7.84 -11.67 6.67
C LEU A 44 7.91 -10.88 5.37
N ILE A 45 9.11 -10.66 4.82
CA ILE A 45 9.29 -10.03 3.50
C ILE A 45 8.67 -10.90 2.42
N THR A 46 8.92 -12.21 2.47
CA THR A 46 8.38 -13.17 1.50
C THR A 46 6.85 -13.18 1.52
N ALA A 47 6.23 -13.16 2.71
CA ALA A 47 4.78 -13.03 2.86
C ALA A 47 4.24 -11.71 2.27
N ALA A 48 4.91 -10.59 2.56
CA ALA A 48 4.52 -9.28 2.07
C ALA A 48 4.66 -9.15 0.54
N ILE A 49 5.74 -9.71 -0.03
CA ILE A 49 5.93 -9.77 -1.49
C ILE A 49 4.81 -10.59 -2.13
N MET A 50 4.48 -11.74 -1.56
CA MET A 50 3.41 -12.62 -2.07
C MET A 50 2.06 -11.89 -2.14
N GLU A 51 1.67 -11.18 -1.08
CA GLU A 51 0.42 -10.40 -1.05
C GLU A 51 0.40 -9.31 -2.12
N VAL A 52 1.45 -8.51 -2.20
CA VAL A 52 1.50 -7.36 -3.12
C VAL A 52 1.66 -7.80 -4.58
N LEU A 53 2.44 -8.87 -4.82
CA LEU A 53 2.58 -9.47 -6.15
C LEU A 53 1.23 -9.97 -6.66
N ASP A 54 0.46 -10.67 -5.81
CA ASP A 54 -0.84 -11.24 -6.15
C ASP A 54 -1.83 -10.17 -6.64
N THR A 55 -1.81 -8.96 -6.07
CA THR A 55 -2.69 -7.86 -6.50
C THR A 55 -2.42 -7.37 -7.93
N THR A 56 -1.21 -7.55 -8.43
CA THR A 56 -0.78 -7.01 -9.73
C THR A 56 -0.63 -8.07 -10.80
N ILE A 57 -0.22 -9.29 -10.45
CA ILE A 57 -0.02 -10.40 -11.38
C ILE A 57 -1.35 -10.85 -12.01
N VAL A 58 -2.44 -10.83 -11.25
CA VAL A 58 -3.78 -11.23 -11.70
C VAL A 58 -4.29 -10.33 -12.81
N ASN A 59 -4.04 -9.03 -12.74
CA ASN A 59 -4.55 -8.07 -13.71
C ASN A 59 -4.08 -8.34 -15.15
N VAL A 60 -2.89 -8.92 -15.31
CA VAL A 60 -2.34 -9.29 -16.63
C VAL A 60 -3.07 -10.51 -17.21
N ALA A 61 -3.55 -11.41 -16.37
CA ALA A 61 -4.21 -12.64 -16.78
C ALA A 61 -5.73 -12.47 -17.01
N LEU A 62 -6.35 -11.38 -16.58
CA LEU A 62 -7.80 -11.17 -16.69
C LEU A 62 -8.35 -11.42 -18.11
N PRO A 63 -7.72 -10.95 -19.21
CA PRO A 63 -8.23 -11.24 -20.55
C PRO A 63 -8.25 -12.72 -20.90
N GLN A 64 -7.21 -13.48 -20.51
CA GLN A 64 -7.15 -14.94 -20.71
C GLN A 64 -8.19 -15.67 -19.84
N MET A 65 -8.34 -15.23 -18.60
CA MET A 65 -9.35 -15.76 -17.68
C MET A 65 -10.77 -15.51 -18.19
N ALA A 66 -11.06 -14.33 -18.74
CA ALA A 66 -12.37 -13.99 -19.31
C ALA A 66 -12.76 -14.99 -20.42
N GLY A 67 -11.83 -15.27 -21.34
CA GLY A 67 -12.05 -16.26 -22.39
C GLY A 67 -12.26 -17.68 -21.86
N ASN A 68 -11.48 -18.11 -20.87
CA ASN A 68 -11.55 -19.48 -20.34
C ASN A 68 -12.73 -19.73 -19.41
N LEU A 69 -13.20 -18.68 -18.70
CA LEU A 69 -14.34 -18.77 -17.77
C LEU A 69 -15.67 -18.31 -18.41
N ASN A 70 -15.68 -18.03 -19.72
CA ASN A 70 -16.83 -17.50 -20.45
C ASN A 70 -17.46 -16.27 -19.77
N ALA A 71 -16.62 -15.37 -19.27
CA ALA A 71 -17.01 -14.16 -18.57
C ALA A 71 -16.80 -12.92 -19.45
N THR A 72 -17.65 -11.92 -19.27
CA THR A 72 -17.45 -10.59 -19.87
C THR A 72 -16.29 -9.86 -19.20
N THR A 73 -15.81 -8.79 -19.85
CA THR A 73 -14.75 -7.93 -19.27
C THR A 73 -15.17 -7.33 -17.93
N ASP A 74 -16.46 -7.03 -17.77
CA ASP A 74 -16.99 -6.46 -16.55
C ASP A 74 -17.09 -7.49 -15.42
N GLU A 75 -17.51 -8.69 -15.74
CA GLU A 75 -17.63 -9.78 -14.75
C GLU A 75 -16.26 -10.25 -14.27
N ILE A 76 -15.27 -10.36 -15.15
CA ILE A 76 -13.93 -10.84 -14.78
C ILE A 76 -13.19 -9.89 -13.83
N ALA A 77 -13.48 -8.59 -13.87
CA ALA A 77 -12.92 -7.59 -12.97
C ALA A 77 -13.21 -7.91 -11.49
N TRP A 78 -14.33 -8.58 -11.20
CA TRP A 78 -14.70 -9.01 -9.85
C TRP A 78 -13.65 -9.89 -9.17
N ILE A 79 -12.79 -10.57 -9.92
CA ILE A 79 -11.68 -11.35 -9.36
C ILE A 79 -10.72 -10.46 -8.57
N SER A 80 -10.40 -9.28 -9.07
CA SER A 80 -9.55 -8.31 -8.37
C SER A 80 -10.33 -7.55 -7.30
N THR A 81 -11.54 -7.08 -7.63
CA THR A 81 -12.41 -6.31 -6.73
C THR A 81 -12.75 -7.08 -5.45
N ALA A 82 -13.13 -8.37 -5.57
CA ALA A 82 -13.49 -9.21 -4.42
C ALA A 82 -12.32 -9.40 -3.44
N TYR A 83 -11.11 -9.58 -3.96
CA TYR A 83 -9.90 -9.67 -3.16
C TYR A 83 -9.64 -8.37 -2.38
N ILE A 84 -9.67 -7.22 -3.06
CA ILE A 84 -9.40 -5.92 -2.47
C ILE A 84 -10.46 -5.57 -1.42
N LEU A 85 -11.75 -5.83 -1.70
CA LEU A 85 -12.84 -5.64 -0.75
C LEU A 85 -12.60 -6.42 0.54
N ALA A 86 -12.32 -7.72 0.44
CA ALA A 86 -12.08 -8.57 1.61
C ALA A 86 -10.83 -8.10 2.39
N ASN A 87 -9.76 -7.74 1.69
CA ASN A 87 -8.53 -7.25 2.30
C ASN A 87 -8.77 -5.96 3.08
N VAL A 88 -9.41 -4.94 2.49
CA VAL A 88 -9.70 -3.64 3.12
C VAL A 88 -10.58 -3.78 4.35
N ILE A 89 -11.56 -4.69 4.33
CA ILE A 89 -12.45 -4.95 5.47
C ILE A 89 -11.68 -5.55 6.65
N ILE A 90 -10.78 -6.50 6.39
CA ILE A 90 -10.04 -7.21 7.45
C ILE A 90 -8.86 -6.39 8.00
N LEU A 91 -8.24 -5.51 7.18
CA LEU A 91 -7.06 -4.72 7.57
C LEU A 91 -7.18 -4.02 8.92
N PRO A 92 -8.22 -3.25 9.23
CA PRO A 92 -8.34 -2.57 10.54
C PRO A 92 -8.58 -3.52 11.70
N MET A 93 -9.07 -4.74 11.43
CA MET A 93 -9.32 -5.77 12.45
C MET A 93 -8.07 -6.56 12.83
N THR A 94 -6.98 -6.44 12.06
CA THR A 94 -5.75 -7.24 12.24
C THR A 94 -5.13 -7.11 13.64
N ALA A 95 -5.27 -5.93 14.25
CA ALA A 95 -4.78 -5.70 15.61
C ALA A 95 -5.54 -6.54 16.64
N TRP A 96 -6.87 -6.56 16.56
CA TRP A 96 -7.72 -7.36 17.44
C TRP A 96 -7.52 -8.86 17.19
N LEU A 97 -7.49 -9.28 15.93
CA LEU A 97 -7.26 -10.68 15.54
C LEU A 97 -5.90 -11.18 16.05
N SER A 98 -4.86 -10.39 15.90
CA SER A 98 -3.51 -10.69 16.40
C SER A 98 -3.46 -10.80 17.93
N GLN A 99 -4.21 -9.97 18.66
CA GLN A 99 -4.32 -10.06 20.12
C GLN A 99 -5.14 -11.27 20.56
N ARG A 100 -6.20 -11.63 19.82
CA ARG A 100 -7.11 -12.72 20.16
C ARG A 100 -6.49 -14.10 19.98
N PHE A 101 -5.81 -14.31 18.85
CA PHE A 101 -5.29 -15.61 18.45
C PHE A 101 -3.79 -15.78 18.70
N GLY A 102 -3.12 -14.72 19.12
CA GLY A 102 -1.67 -14.65 19.14
C GLY A 102 -1.10 -14.23 17.79
N ARG A 103 -0.03 -13.47 17.80
CA ARG A 103 0.59 -12.92 16.59
C ARG A 103 1.11 -14.00 15.64
N LYS A 104 1.82 -15.00 16.19
CA LYS A 104 2.33 -16.14 15.45
C LYS A 104 1.21 -16.94 14.79
N ASN A 105 0.23 -17.34 15.60
CA ASN A 105 -0.88 -18.17 15.10
C ASN A 105 -1.72 -17.43 14.06
N TYR A 106 -2.04 -16.14 14.31
CA TYR A 106 -2.80 -15.34 13.36
C TYR A 106 -2.07 -15.18 12.04
N LEU A 107 -0.79 -14.82 12.05
CA LEU A 107 0.01 -14.67 10.83
C LEU A 107 0.17 -15.99 10.08
N THR A 108 0.48 -17.07 10.79
CA THR A 108 0.60 -18.41 10.19
C THR A 108 -0.71 -18.85 9.53
N THR A 109 -1.84 -18.73 10.26
CA THR A 109 -3.15 -19.09 9.72
C THR A 109 -3.50 -18.25 8.50
N SER A 110 -3.18 -16.97 8.52
CA SER A 110 -3.41 -16.06 7.39
C SER A 110 -2.58 -16.45 6.16
N ILE A 111 -1.31 -16.80 6.32
CA ILE A 111 -0.47 -17.32 5.23
C ILE A 111 -1.07 -18.63 4.67
N LEU A 112 -1.49 -19.54 5.55
CA LEU A 112 -2.07 -20.81 5.12
C LEU A 112 -3.41 -20.62 4.39
N ILE A 113 -4.28 -19.74 4.89
CA ILE A 113 -5.53 -19.36 4.20
C ILE A 113 -5.21 -18.82 2.81
N PHE A 114 -4.21 -17.94 2.70
CA PHE A 114 -3.80 -17.36 1.42
C PHE A 114 -3.33 -18.42 0.43
N ILE A 115 -2.49 -19.37 0.87
CA ILE A 115 -1.96 -20.47 0.04
C ILE A 115 -3.10 -21.40 -0.42
N VAL A 116 -3.95 -21.80 0.52
CA VAL A 116 -5.10 -22.70 0.23
C VAL A 116 -6.06 -22.04 -0.74
N ALA A 117 -6.39 -20.77 -0.51
CA ALA A 117 -7.24 -20.01 -1.42
C ALA A 117 -6.59 -19.84 -2.79
N SER A 118 -5.26 -19.58 -2.86
CA SER A 118 -4.51 -19.54 -4.12
C SER A 118 -4.60 -20.87 -4.89
N PHE A 119 -4.44 -22.00 -4.21
CA PHE A 119 -4.58 -23.31 -4.84
C PHE A 119 -5.97 -23.49 -5.45
N PHE A 120 -7.01 -23.16 -4.71
CA PHE A 120 -8.39 -23.30 -5.21
C PHE A 120 -8.74 -22.25 -6.28
N CYS A 121 -8.20 -21.03 -6.23
CA CYS A 121 -8.31 -20.09 -7.36
C CYS A 121 -7.77 -20.69 -8.65
N GLY A 122 -6.59 -21.32 -8.60
CA GLY A 122 -5.97 -21.93 -9.78
C GLY A 122 -6.66 -23.22 -10.27
N THR A 123 -7.44 -23.90 -9.44
CA THR A 123 -8.19 -25.11 -9.82
C THR A 123 -9.66 -24.86 -10.12
N SER A 124 -10.14 -23.64 -9.94
CA SER A 124 -11.54 -23.23 -10.21
C SER A 124 -11.90 -23.35 -11.69
N ARG A 125 -13.15 -23.72 -11.93
CA ARG A 125 -13.70 -23.91 -13.28
C ARG A 125 -14.75 -22.88 -13.65
N THR A 126 -15.25 -22.13 -12.68
CA THR A 126 -16.26 -21.08 -12.87
C THR A 126 -15.79 -19.77 -12.27
N LEU A 127 -16.26 -18.65 -12.82
CA LEU A 127 -15.98 -17.31 -12.30
C LEU A 127 -16.37 -17.18 -10.82
N ASN A 128 -17.54 -17.68 -10.43
CA ASN A 128 -18.05 -17.57 -9.06
C ASN A 128 -17.15 -18.33 -8.06
N GLU A 129 -16.60 -19.47 -8.44
CA GLU A 129 -15.64 -20.19 -7.61
C GLU A 129 -14.37 -19.35 -7.40
N VAL A 130 -13.80 -18.77 -8.47
CA VAL A 130 -12.62 -17.90 -8.35
C VAL A 130 -12.94 -16.74 -7.42
N ILE A 131 -14.06 -16.04 -7.61
CA ILE A 131 -14.47 -14.90 -6.77
C ILE A 131 -14.58 -15.32 -5.29
N ALA A 132 -15.22 -16.45 -5.00
CA ALA A 132 -15.35 -16.92 -3.62
C ALA A 132 -13.99 -17.19 -2.96
N TRP A 133 -13.06 -17.83 -3.68
CA TRP A 133 -11.71 -18.06 -3.18
C TRP A 133 -10.89 -16.78 -3.09
N ARG A 134 -11.10 -15.80 -3.97
CA ARG A 134 -10.47 -14.47 -3.91
C ARG A 134 -10.90 -13.70 -2.66
N ILE A 135 -12.15 -13.80 -2.23
CA ILE A 135 -12.60 -13.22 -0.95
C ILE A 135 -11.81 -13.83 0.21
N LEU A 136 -11.67 -15.15 0.25
CA LEU A 136 -10.93 -15.84 1.31
C LEU A 136 -9.43 -15.49 1.26
N GLN A 137 -8.85 -15.42 0.07
CA GLN A 137 -7.46 -15.05 -0.15
C GLN A 137 -7.19 -13.61 0.30
N GLY A 138 -8.08 -12.65 -0.02
CA GLY A 138 -7.98 -11.26 0.42
C GLY A 138 -8.07 -11.12 1.95
N ALA A 139 -8.96 -11.89 2.59
CA ALA A 139 -9.06 -11.92 4.04
C ALA A 139 -7.77 -12.44 4.70
N GLY A 140 -7.14 -13.48 4.14
CA GLY A 140 -5.82 -13.95 4.58
C GLY A 140 -4.71 -12.94 4.32
N GLY A 141 -4.71 -12.29 3.15
CA GLY A 141 -3.72 -11.30 2.75
C GLY A 141 -3.58 -10.12 3.70
N ALA A 142 -4.69 -9.63 4.26
CA ALA A 142 -4.72 -8.45 5.13
C ALA A 142 -3.74 -8.50 6.32
N ALA A 143 -3.43 -9.70 6.82
CA ALA A 143 -2.49 -9.88 7.92
C ALA A 143 -1.03 -9.71 7.53
N LEU A 144 -0.68 -10.04 6.27
CA LEU A 144 0.71 -10.26 5.87
C LEU A 144 1.55 -8.98 5.95
N LEU A 145 1.04 -7.87 5.42
CA LEU A 145 1.71 -6.57 5.53
C LEU A 145 1.60 -5.97 6.92
N SER A 146 0.37 -5.87 7.46
CA SER A 146 0.12 -5.13 8.69
C SER A 146 0.73 -5.81 9.91
N THR A 147 0.52 -7.11 10.09
CA THR A 147 1.08 -7.88 11.20
C THR A 147 2.58 -8.11 11.02
N GLY A 148 3.04 -8.30 9.76
CA GLY A 148 4.47 -8.38 9.44
C GLY A 148 5.23 -7.14 9.87
N GLN A 149 4.76 -5.96 9.47
CA GLN A 149 5.37 -4.67 9.83
C GLN A 149 5.41 -4.44 11.35
N ALA A 150 4.30 -4.72 12.05
CA ALA A 150 4.23 -4.60 13.50
C ALA A 150 5.15 -5.59 14.21
N THR A 151 5.29 -6.81 13.67
CA THR A 151 6.20 -7.83 14.19
C THR A 151 7.65 -7.36 14.13
N LEU A 152 8.10 -6.84 12.98
CA LEU A 152 9.45 -6.32 12.82
C LEU A 152 9.80 -5.23 13.84
N ARG A 153 8.82 -4.36 14.16
CA ARG A 153 8.99 -3.31 15.17
C ARG A 153 9.20 -3.86 16.58
N GLN A 154 8.70 -5.06 16.87
CA GLN A 154 8.77 -5.66 18.20
C GLN A 154 10.01 -6.55 18.39
N ILE A 155 10.45 -7.26 17.34
CA ILE A 155 11.57 -8.22 17.44
C ILE A 155 12.94 -7.59 17.19
N PHE A 156 13.01 -6.44 16.53
CA PHE A 156 14.28 -5.76 16.28
C PHE A 156 14.52 -4.60 17.24
N PRO A 157 15.75 -4.44 17.73
CA PRO A 157 16.13 -3.29 18.55
C PRO A 157 16.06 -1.99 17.73
N LYS A 158 15.89 -0.86 18.43
CA LYS A 158 15.68 0.45 17.80
C LYS A 158 16.78 0.83 16.81
N GLU A 159 18.03 0.41 17.09
CA GLU A 159 19.22 0.68 16.30
C GLU A 159 19.20 -0.01 14.93
N GLN A 160 18.41 -1.08 14.77
CA GLN A 160 18.32 -1.85 13.52
C GLN A 160 17.02 -1.58 12.75
N GLN A 161 16.03 -0.95 13.38
CA GLN A 161 14.71 -0.80 12.79
C GLN A 161 14.70 -0.03 11.46
N GLY A 162 15.59 0.95 11.29
CA GLY A 162 15.68 1.69 10.03
C GLY A 162 16.08 0.81 8.85
N VAL A 163 17.11 -0.03 9.02
CA VAL A 163 17.57 -0.96 7.97
C VAL A 163 16.51 -2.03 7.69
N VAL A 164 15.93 -2.59 8.75
CA VAL A 164 14.90 -3.64 8.66
C VAL A 164 13.65 -3.14 7.92
N GLN A 165 13.18 -1.94 8.27
CA GLN A 165 12.05 -1.32 7.57
C GLN A 165 12.40 -1.02 6.11
N ALA A 166 13.62 -0.58 5.82
CA ALA A 166 14.06 -0.33 4.45
C ALA A 166 14.04 -1.61 3.59
N LEU A 167 14.51 -2.73 4.14
CA LEU A 167 14.47 -4.04 3.46
C LEU A 167 13.02 -4.52 3.24
N PHE A 168 12.16 -4.33 4.23
CA PHE A 168 10.74 -4.68 4.11
C PHE A 168 10.04 -3.83 3.04
N ILE A 169 10.30 -2.51 3.02
CA ILE A 169 9.78 -1.59 2.02
C ILE A 169 10.29 -1.93 0.62
N LEU A 170 11.56 -2.30 0.48
CA LEU A 170 12.12 -2.74 -0.80
C LEU A 170 11.31 -3.90 -1.39
N GLY A 171 10.99 -4.92 -0.56
CA GLY A 171 10.15 -6.03 -0.98
C GLY A 171 8.76 -5.58 -1.46
N ILE A 172 8.09 -4.71 -0.70
CA ILE A 172 6.75 -4.19 -1.03
C ILE A 172 6.75 -3.39 -2.33
N VAL A 173 7.77 -2.55 -2.56
CA VAL A 173 7.81 -1.67 -3.75
C VAL A 173 8.27 -2.43 -5.00
N MET A 174 9.09 -3.47 -4.85
CA MET A 174 9.50 -4.33 -5.96
C MET A 174 8.36 -5.23 -6.46
N ALA A 175 7.48 -5.69 -5.57
CA ALA A 175 6.43 -6.64 -5.90
C ALA A 175 5.46 -6.16 -7.00
N PRO A 176 4.91 -4.91 -6.99
CA PRO A 176 4.05 -4.42 -8.06
C PRO A 176 4.75 -4.32 -9.41
N THR A 177 6.07 -4.12 -9.40
CA THR A 177 6.89 -4.05 -10.61
C THR A 177 7.09 -5.45 -11.21
N LEU A 178 7.28 -6.45 -10.37
CA LEU A 178 7.49 -7.84 -10.79
C LEU A 178 6.20 -8.50 -11.27
N GLY A 179 5.03 -8.06 -10.77
CA GLY A 179 3.73 -8.65 -11.09
C GLY A 179 3.43 -8.71 -12.59
N PRO A 180 3.45 -7.59 -13.33
CA PRO A 180 3.20 -7.61 -14.77
C PRO A 180 4.22 -8.43 -15.55
N VAL A 181 5.51 -8.42 -15.16
CA VAL A 181 6.57 -9.20 -15.83
C VAL A 181 6.34 -10.69 -15.62
N ALA A 182 6.17 -11.11 -14.38
CA ALA A 182 5.93 -12.51 -14.05
C ALA A 182 4.59 -13.00 -14.59
N GLY A 183 3.52 -12.18 -14.48
CA GLY A 183 2.20 -12.47 -14.99
C GLY A 183 2.19 -12.64 -16.51
N GLY A 184 2.82 -11.71 -17.25
CA GLY A 184 2.95 -11.80 -18.69
C GLY A 184 3.71 -13.06 -19.12
N TYR A 185 4.88 -13.31 -18.51
CA TYR A 185 5.65 -14.52 -18.81
C TYR A 185 4.86 -15.82 -18.53
N ILE A 186 4.14 -15.87 -17.42
CA ILE A 186 3.35 -17.05 -17.04
C ILE A 186 2.16 -17.22 -17.99
N THR A 187 1.43 -16.18 -18.33
CA THR A 187 0.27 -16.26 -19.23
C THR A 187 0.67 -16.59 -20.66
N ASP A 188 1.82 -16.08 -21.13
CA ASP A 188 2.31 -16.31 -22.50
C ASP A 188 2.87 -17.72 -22.70
N ASN A 189 3.54 -18.31 -21.69
CA ASN A 189 4.24 -19.58 -21.80
C ASN A 189 3.50 -20.77 -21.15
N TYR A 190 2.58 -20.49 -20.23
CA TYR A 190 1.77 -21.48 -19.52
C TYR A 190 0.29 -21.12 -19.67
N ASN A 191 -0.47 -21.16 -18.55
CA ASN A 191 -1.86 -20.74 -18.51
C ASN A 191 -2.15 -19.94 -17.22
N TRP A 192 -3.28 -19.22 -17.20
CA TRP A 192 -3.64 -18.34 -16.09
C TRP A 192 -3.64 -18.99 -14.68
N PRO A 193 -3.96 -20.28 -14.44
CA PRO A 193 -3.90 -20.87 -13.10
C PRO A 193 -2.54 -20.75 -12.43
N TRP A 194 -1.46 -20.73 -13.20
CA TRP A 194 -0.11 -20.64 -12.65
C TRP A 194 0.20 -19.32 -11.97
N ILE A 195 -0.55 -18.23 -12.28
CA ILE A 195 -0.41 -16.97 -11.55
C ILE A 195 -0.81 -17.12 -10.07
N PHE A 196 -1.71 -18.06 -9.76
CA PHE A 196 -2.09 -18.40 -8.39
C PHE A 196 -1.13 -19.44 -7.79
N PHE A 197 -0.73 -20.44 -8.55
CA PHE A 197 0.15 -21.51 -8.06
C PHE A 197 1.55 -20.99 -7.68
N VAL A 198 2.04 -19.89 -8.26
CA VAL A 198 3.31 -19.27 -7.88
C VAL A 198 3.33 -18.82 -6.41
N ASN A 199 2.18 -18.50 -5.84
CA ASN A 199 2.04 -18.13 -4.43
C ASN A 199 2.29 -19.32 -3.47
N ILE A 200 2.08 -20.56 -3.93
CA ILE A 200 2.18 -21.76 -3.07
C ILE A 200 3.61 -21.97 -2.57
N PRO A 201 4.64 -22.11 -3.41
CA PRO A 201 6.02 -22.30 -2.93
C PRO A 201 6.50 -21.11 -2.11
N ILE A 202 6.18 -19.88 -2.51
CA ILE A 202 6.55 -18.66 -1.80
C ILE A 202 5.91 -18.66 -0.41
N GLY A 203 4.62 -18.94 -0.33
CA GLY A 203 3.88 -18.98 0.92
C GLY A 203 4.31 -20.12 1.84
N LEU A 204 4.62 -21.30 1.31
CA LEU A 204 5.13 -22.43 2.10
C LEU A 204 6.48 -22.08 2.75
N ILE A 205 7.38 -21.44 2.03
CA ILE A 205 8.65 -20.96 2.59
C ILE A 205 8.37 -19.95 3.72
N SER A 206 7.51 -18.97 3.47
CA SER A 206 7.12 -17.98 4.48
C SER A 206 6.48 -18.63 5.71
N ALA A 207 5.51 -19.54 5.51
CA ALA A 207 4.83 -20.26 6.59
C ALA A 207 5.84 -21.06 7.43
N PHE A 208 6.73 -21.82 6.78
CA PHE A 208 7.78 -22.59 7.46
C PHE A 208 8.66 -21.70 8.34
N LEU A 209 9.14 -20.56 7.79
CA LEU A 209 10.02 -19.66 8.54
C LEU A 209 9.26 -19.02 9.72
N VAL A 210 8.01 -18.59 9.52
CA VAL A 210 7.20 -17.99 10.59
C VAL A 210 6.84 -19.01 11.66
N VAL A 211 6.39 -20.20 11.29
CA VAL A 211 6.02 -21.26 12.25
C VAL A 211 7.21 -21.70 13.09
N THR A 212 8.38 -21.86 12.46
CA THR A 212 9.56 -22.40 13.14
C THR A 212 10.22 -21.36 14.04
N PHE A 213 10.39 -20.14 13.57
CA PHE A 213 11.25 -19.16 14.23
C PHE A 213 10.50 -18.03 14.96
N LEU A 214 9.25 -17.71 14.58
CA LEU A 214 8.52 -16.67 15.29
C LEU A 214 7.93 -17.20 16.59
N HIS A 215 8.16 -16.49 17.70
CA HIS A 215 7.60 -16.79 19.01
C HIS A 215 6.69 -15.65 19.47
N ASP A 216 5.58 -15.99 20.11
CA ASP A 216 4.74 -15.01 20.76
C ASP A 216 5.38 -14.52 22.07
N ALA A 217 5.16 -13.25 22.42
CA ALA A 217 5.63 -12.72 23.69
C ALA A 217 4.94 -13.45 24.86
N PRO A 218 5.68 -13.82 25.93
CA PRO A 218 5.15 -14.67 27.01
C PRO A 218 3.99 -14.04 27.83
N ASN A 219 3.76 -12.74 27.73
CA ASN A 219 2.70 -12.01 28.44
C ASN A 219 1.79 -11.25 27.48
N GLN A 220 1.00 -11.97 26.68
CA GLN A 220 -0.05 -11.31 25.92
C GLN A 220 -1.24 -10.97 26.83
N ALA A 221 -1.61 -9.70 26.86
CA ALA A 221 -2.86 -9.27 27.52
C ALA A 221 -4.04 -10.03 26.89
N LYS A 222 -5.00 -10.47 27.72
CA LYS A 222 -6.22 -11.10 27.24
C LYS A 222 -6.89 -10.18 26.21
N ALA A 223 -7.25 -10.75 25.06
CA ALA A 223 -7.94 -10.00 24.03
C ALA A 223 -9.26 -9.44 24.57
N PRO A 224 -9.60 -8.20 24.23
CA PRO A 224 -10.90 -7.64 24.58
C PRO A 224 -12.04 -8.43 23.91
N PRO A 225 -13.26 -8.37 24.49
CA PRO A 225 -14.42 -9.01 23.88
C PRO A 225 -14.68 -8.47 22.47
N ILE A 226 -15.35 -9.28 21.65
CA ILE A 226 -15.64 -8.94 20.25
C ILE A 226 -16.66 -7.81 20.15
N ASP A 227 -16.36 -6.80 19.35
CA ASP A 227 -17.26 -5.69 19.03
C ASP A 227 -18.04 -5.98 17.74
N ILE A 228 -19.13 -6.77 17.87
CA ILE A 228 -19.95 -7.16 16.71
C ILE A 228 -20.55 -5.94 15.99
N PRO A 229 -21.12 -4.92 16.67
CA PRO A 229 -21.62 -3.72 15.98
C PRO A 229 -20.52 -2.96 15.23
N GLY A 230 -19.34 -2.79 15.85
CA GLY A 230 -18.19 -2.16 15.19
C GLY A 230 -17.76 -2.89 13.93
N ILE A 231 -17.66 -4.25 13.99
CA ILE A 231 -17.33 -5.08 12.83
C ILE A 231 -18.38 -4.94 11.73
N ALA A 232 -19.67 -5.00 12.06
CA ALA A 232 -20.74 -4.89 11.07
C ALA A 232 -20.72 -3.51 10.36
N LEU A 233 -20.62 -2.42 11.13
CA LEU A 233 -20.55 -1.07 10.59
C LEU A 233 -19.29 -0.86 9.72
N LEU A 234 -18.15 -1.37 10.17
CA LEU A 234 -16.90 -1.33 9.41
C LEU A 234 -17.00 -2.11 8.10
N THR A 235 -17.53 -3.33 8.14
CA THR A 235 -17.68 -4.19 6.96
C THR A 235 -18.58 -3.56 5.92
N VAL A 236 -19.76 -3.08 6.34
CA VAL A 236 -20.70 -2.42 5.43
C VAL A 236 -20.13 -1.09 4.92
N GLY A 237 -19.54 -0.28 5.80
CA GLY A 237 -19.01 1.03 5.46
C GLY A 237 -17.81 0.98 4.52
N LEU A 238 -16.78 0.23 4.88
CA LEU A 238 -15.59 0.09 4.03
C LEU A 238 -15.88 -0.73 2.77
N GLY A 239 -16.71 -1.77 2.87
CA GLY A 239 -17.11 -2.58 1.72
C GLY A 239 -17.86 -1.73 0.68
N SER A 240 -18.84 -0.92 1.12
CA SER A 240 -19.56 -0.02 0.22
C SER A 240 -18.65 1.07 -0.37
N LEU A 241 -17.78 1.67 0.44
CA LEU A 241 -16.82 2.66 -0.03
C LEU A 241 -15.87 2.08 -1.08
N GLN A 242 -15.30 0.92 -0.80
CA GLN A 242 -14.36 0.27 -1.71
C GLN A 242 -15.05 -0.15 -3.03
N TYR A 243 -16.30 -0.65 -2.95
CA TYR A 243 -17.09 -0.94 -4.15
C TYR A 243 -17.27 0.31 -5.02
N VAL A 244 -17.66 1.44 -4.41
CA VAL A 244 -17.83 2.71 -5.13
C VAL A 244 -16.52 3.14 -5.81
N LEU A 245 -15.37 2.95 -5.15
CA LEU A 245 -14.07 3.33 -5.72
C LEU A 245 -13.64 2.39 -6.87
N GLU A 246 -13.91 1.10 -6.78
CA GLU A 246 -13.51 0.12 -7.80
C GLU A 246 -14.44 0.18 -9.04
N GLU A 247 -15.76 0.25 -8.82
CA GLU A 247 -16.76 0.10 -9.85
C GLU A 247 -17.37 1.43 -10.34
N GLY A 248 -17.11 2.53 -9.61
CA GLY A 248 -17.73 3.83 -9.88
C GLY A 248 -17.54 4.32 -11.30
N LYS A 249 -16.34 4.16 -11.88
CA LYS A 249 -16.08 4.58 -13.29
C LYS A 249 -16.86 3.72 -14.28
N ARG A 250 -16.96 2.42 -14.06
CA ARG A 250 -17.68 1.50 -14.92
C ARG A 250 -19.17 1.78 -14.91
N ASP A 251 -19.71 2.11 -13.74
CA ASP A 251 -21.14 2.37 -13.53
C ASP A 251 -21.52 3.86 -13.69
N ASP A 252 -20.71 4.66 -14.41
CA ASP A 252 -20.93 6.09 -14.65
C ASP A 252 -21.13 6.94 -13.38
N TRP A 253 -20.45 6.56 -12.28
CA TRP A 253 -20.46 7.29 -11.01
C TRP A 253 -21.87 7.60 -10.50
N PHE A 254 -22.15 8.86 -10.17
CA PHE A 254 -23.41 9.29 -9.58
C PHE A 254 -24.60 9.32 -10.57
N ALA A 255 -24.40 8.93 -11.83
CA ALA A 255 -25.49 8.62 -12.73
C ALA A 255 -26.14 7.26 -12.41
N SER A 256 -25.39 6.35 -11.78
CA SER A 256 -25.87 5.06 -11.31
C SER A 256 -26.57 5.16 -9.95
N VAL A 257 -27.82 4.69 -9.88
CA VAL A 257 -28.57 4.60 -8.62
C VAL A 257 -27.86 3.70 -7.59
N VAL A 258 -27.18 2.65 -8.04
CA VAL A 258 -26.43 1.74 -7.18
C VAL A 258 -25.26 2.47 -6.50
N ILE A 259 -24.46 3.19 -7.28
CA ILE A 259 -23.31 3.96 -6.76
C ILE A 259 -23.79 5.04 -5.78
N VAL A 260 -24.86 5.76 -6.08
CA VAL A 260 -25.44 6.76 -5.16
C VAL A 260 -25.87 6.11 -3.83
N ARG A 261 -26.62 5.01 -3.89
CA ARG A 261 -27.08 4.29 -2.69
C ARG A 261 -25.91 3.77 -1.85
N LEU A 262 -24.90 3.18 -2.50
CA LEU A 262 -23.73 2.67 -1.80
C LEU A 262 -22.86 3.80 -1.21
N THR A 263 -22.77 4.95 -1.90
CA THR A 263 -22.07 6.13 -1.35
C THR A 263 -22.76 6.65 -0.09
N ILE A 264 -24.09 6.77 -0.13
CA ILE A 264 -24.86 7.17 1.05
C ILE A 264 -24.72 6.14 2.17
N LEU A 265 -24.83 4.84 1.84
CA LEU A 265 -24.66 3.76 2.81
C LEU A 265 -23.26 3.80 3.44
N ALA A 266 -22.21 3.96 2.65
CA ALA A 266 -20.83 4.11 3.13
C ALA A 266 -20.70 5.31 4.08
N ALA A 267 -21.19 6.48 3.68
CA ALA A 267 -21.12 7.69 4.50
C ALA A 267 -21.84 7.52 5.84
N VAL A 268 -23.07 7.00 5.83
CA VAL A 268 -23.88 6.80 7.04
C VAL A 268 -23.26 5.75 7.97
N THR A 269 -22.83 4.61 7.40
CA THR A 269 -22.28 3.50 8.22
C THR A 269 -20.89 3.83 8.76
N LEU A 270 -20.03 4.54 8.02
CA LEU A 270 -18.73 5.00 8.52
C LEU A 270 -18.88 6.09 9.58
N ALA A 271 -19.84 7.01 9.43
CA ALA A 271 -20.16 7.99 10.47
C ALA A 271 -20.71 7.32 11.73
N ALA A 272 -21.63 6.36 11.58
CA ALA A 272 -22.15 5.57 12.69
C ALA A 272 -21.05 4.74 13.37
N MET A 273 -20.14 4.14 12.60
CA MET A 273 -18.96 3.45 13.11
C MET A 273 -18.08 4.38 13.95
N LEU A 274 -17.75 5.56 13.44
CA LEU A 274 -16.93 6.53 14.16
C LEU A 274 -17.61 6.94 15.49
N ALA A 275 -18.92 7.20 15.46
CA ALA A 275 -19.70 7.52 16.64
C ALA A 275 -19.73 6.36 17.65
N TRP A 276 -19.89 5.12 17.18
CA TRP A 276 -19.87 3.92 18.01
C TRP A 276 -18.51 3.66 18.66
N GLU A 277 -17.44 3.70 17.89
CA GLU A 277 -16.07 3.44 18.36
C GLU A 277 -15.58 4.52 19.35
N LEU A 278 -16.03 5.75 19.21
CA LEU A 278 -15.72 6.84 20.15
C LEU A 278 -16.64 6.86 21.37
N SER A 279 -17.75 6.12 21.34
CA SER A 279 -18.73 6.09 22.44
C SER A 279 -18.11 5.54 23.73
N PRO A 280 -18.44 6.13 24.91
CA PRO A 280 -18.06 5.57 26.22
C PRO A 280 -18.68 4.18 26.50
N ARG A 281 -19.75 3.82 25.80
CA ARG A 281 -20.39 2.50 25.91
C ARG A 281 -19.57 1.39 25.32
N ASN A 282 -18.79 1.67 24.27
CA ASN A 282 -17.88 0.70 23.66
C ASN A 282 -16.57 0.61 24.46
N LYS A 283 -16.44 -0.45 25.27
CA LYS A 283 -15.25 -0.71 26.09
C LYS A 283 -14.13 -1.41 25.32
N SER A 284 -14.42 -1.93 24.14
CA SER A 284 -13.53 -2.80 23.37
C SER A 284 -13.60 -2.46 21.88
N PRO A 285 -13.25 -1.23 21.47
CA PRO A 285 -13.36 -0.80 20.09
C PRO A 285 -12.49 -1.68 19.18
N ILE A 286 -13.04 -2.09 18.03
CA ILE A 286 -12.28 -2.86 17.03
C ILE A 286 -11.21 -1.99 16.36
N VAL A 287 -11.55 -0.72 16.17
CA VAL A 287 -10.64 0.32 15.68
C VAL A 287 -10.55 1.44 16.70
N ASN A 288 -9.46 1.53 17.41
CA ASN A 288 -9.29 2.54 18.44
C ASN A 288 -8.93 3.90 17.85
N PHE A 289 -9.91 4.69 17.42
CA PHE A 289 -9.69 6.05 16.91
C PHE A 289 -9.12 7.03 17.95
N ARG A 290 -9.10 6.68 19.24
CA ARG A 290 -8.49 7.55 20.27
C ARG A 290 -6.98 7.69 20.09
N ILE A 291 -6.31 6.75 19.39
CA ILE A 291 -4.89 6.86 19.04
C ILE A 291 -4.60 8.03 18.08
N LEU A 292 -5.62 8.51 17.33
CA LEU A 292 -5.51 9.68 16.45
C LEU A 292 -5.32 11.00 17.23
N LYS A 293 -5.44 11.01 18.55
CA LYS A 293 -5.00 12.14 19.37
C LYS A 293 -3.48 12.38 19.26
N ASN A 294 -2.74 11.34 18.88
CA ASN A 294 -1.33 11.46 18.56
C ASN A 294 -1.17 12.18 17.22
N ARG A 295 -0.63 13.40 17.26
CA ARG A 295 -0.46 14.26 16.07
C ARG A 295 0.46 13.63 15.02
N ASP A 296 1.50 12.92 15.45
CA ASP A 296 2.45 12.28 14.53
C ASP A 296 1.79 11.13 13.77
N LEU A 297 0.93 10.36 14.44
CA LEU A 297 0.15 9.31 13.79
C LEU A 297 -0.85 9.90 12.78
N THR A 298 -1.60 10.93 13.17
CA THR A 298 -2.60 11.56 12.28
C THR A 298 -1.93 12.19 11.05
N ALA A 299 -0.85 12.93 11.25
CA ALA A 299 -0.05 13.45 10.14
C ALA A 299 0.48 12.33 9.24
N GLY A 300 0.99 11.27 9.85
CA GLY A 300 1.47 10.08 9.12
C GLY A 300 0.38 9.41 8.30
N LEU A 301 -0.85 9.29 8.80
CA LEU A 301 -1.98 8.70 8.05
C LEU A 301 -2.34 9.55 6.83
N ILE A 302 -2.35 10.88 6.95
CA ILE A 302 -2.56 11.80 5.81
C ILE A 302 -1.45 11.61 4.77
N LEU A 303 -0.20 11.52 5.23
CA LEU A 303 0.94 11.29 4.34
C LEU A 303 0.90 9.91 3.70
N PHE A 304 0.45 8.87 4.41
CA PHE A 304 0.30 7.52 3.84
C PHE A 304 -0.87 7.42 2.85
N LEU A 305 -1.95 8.19 3.05
CA LEU A 305 -3.03 8.30 2.07
C LEU A 305 -2.52 8.93 0.77
N ALA A 306 -1.78 10.06 0.86
CA ALA A 306 -1.15 10.69 -0.30
C ALA A 306 -0.10 9.78 -0.96
N LEU A 307 0.69 9.07 -0.17
CA LEU A 307 1.68 8.12 -0.65
C LEU A 307 1.03 6.92 -1.33
N GLY A 308 -0.10 6.44 -0.82
CA GLY A 308 -0.92 5.41 -1.48
C GLY A 308 -1.44 5.88 -2.83
N PHE A 309 -1.98 7.10 -2.88
CA PHE A 309 -2.43 7.73 -4.13
C PHE A 309 -1.28 7.81 -5.16
N GLY A 310 -0.11 8.31 -4.76
CA GLY A 310 1.05 8.46 -5.64
C GLY A 310 1.68 7.13 -6.08
N LEU A 311 1.78 6.17 -5.15
CA LEU A 311 2.36 4.86 -5.43
C LEU A 311 1.49 4.04 -6.38
N TYR A 312 0.25 3.76 -5.97
CA TYR A 312 -0.65 2.90 -6.75
C TYR A 312 -1.18 3.59 -8.00
N GLY A 313 -1.48 4.89 -7.93
CA GLY A 313 -1.82 5.69 -9.10
C GLY A 313 -0.70 5.67 -10.14
N GLY A 314 0.55 5.88 -9.73
CA GLY A 314 1.68 5.83 -10.65
C GLY A 314 2.01 4.43 -11.19
N VAL A 315 1.78 3.36 -10.40
CA VAL A 315 1.89 1.98 -10.87
C VAL A 315 0.77 1.63 -11.85
N PHE A 316 -0.38 2.27 -11.74
CA PHE A 316 -1.52 2.09 -12.65
C PHE A 316 -1.33 2.86 -13.97
N ILE A 317 -1.08 4.18 -13.91
CA ILE A 317 -1.07 5.00 -15.13
C ILE A 317 0.17 4.81 -16.01
N PHE A 318 1.34 4.56 -15.41
CA PHE A 318 2.57 4.45 -16.18
C PHE A 318 2.57 3.26 -17.16
N PRO A 319 2.23 2.02 -16.76
CA PRO A 319 2.09 0.92 -17.70
C PRO A 319 1.04 1.16 -18.79
N MET A 320 -0.10 1.76 -18.45
CA MET A 320 -1.13 2.10 -19.42
C MET A 320 -0.61 3.10 -20.47
N PHE A 321 0.13 4.12 -20.04
CA PHE A 321 0.74 5.09 -20.94
C PHE A 321 1.73 4.43 -21.90
N VAL A 322 2.71 3.70 -21.37
CA VAL A 322 3.79 3.14 -22.23
C VAL A 322 3.28 2.02 -23.15
N GLN A 323 2.26 1.26 -22.73
CA GLN A 323 1.68 0.21 -23.58
C GLN A 323 0.71 0.78 -24.63
N ASN A 324 -0.19 1.68 -24.25
CA ASN A 324 -1.23 2.19 -25.13
C ASN A 324 -0.73 3.30 -26.07
N VAL A 325 0.24 4.13 -25.62
CA VAL A 325 0.74 5.29 -26.37
C VAL A 325 2.08 4.98 -27.02
N LEU A 326 3.06 4.46 -26.26
CA LEU A 326 4.41 4.19 -26.77
C LEU A 326 4.55 2.80 -27.41
N GLY A 327 3.57 1.90 -27.25
CA GLY A 327 3.56 0.57 -27.84
C GLY A 327 4.53 -0.42 -27.19
N PHE A 328 4.91 -0.23 -25.92
CA PHE A 328 5.78 -1.14 -25.20
C PHE A 328 5.07 -2.48 -24.94
N SER A 329 5.81 -3.57 -25.01
CA SER A 329 5.32 -4.86 -24.53
C SER A 329 5.20 -4.86 -22.99
N PRO A 330 4.37 -5.74 -22.40
CA PRO A 330 4.30 -5.89 -20.94
C PRO A 330 5.66 -6.18 -20.30
N THR A 331 6.48 -7.00 -20.94
CA THR A 331 7.85 -7.33 -20.50
C THR A 331 8.75 -6.09 -20.51
N ALA A 332 8.75 -5.31 -21.60
CA ALA A 332 9.52 -4.06 -21.69
C ALA A 332 9.07 -3.06 -20.63
N THR A 333 7.75 -2.92 -20.41
CA THR A 333 7.18 -2.08 -19.35
C THR A 333 7.72 -2.45 -17.97
N GLY A 334 7.75 -3.74 -17.63
CA GLY A 334 8.29 -4.23 -16.37
C GLY A 334 9.79 -3.95 -16.22
N MET A 335 10.58 -4.16 -17.28
CA MET A 335 12.03 -3.91 -17.28
C MET A 335 12.36 -2.43 -17.03
N VAL A 336 11.58 -1.53 -17.59
CA VAL A 336 11.76 -0.07 -17.39
C VAL A 336 11.42 0.36 -15.97
N LEU A 337 10.49 -0.33 -15.28
CA LEU A 337 10.13 -0.05 -13.89
C LEU A 337 11.17 -0.52 -12.87
N LEU A 338 11.96 -1.57 -13.18
CA LEU A 338 12.92 -2.18 -12.24
C LEU A 338 13.94 -1.18 -11.64
N PRO A 339 14.62 -0.32 -12.43
CA PRO A 339 15.56 0.66 -11.88
C PRO A 339 14.93 1.60 -10.86
N GLY A 340 13.65 2.00 -11.07
CA GLY A 340 12.88 2.80 -10.12
C GLY A 340 12.63 2.08 -8.80
N GLY A 341 12.28 0.80 -8.85
CA GLY A 341 12.12 -0.04 -7.65
C GLY A 341 13.42 -0.15 -6.86
N LEU A 342 14.54 -0.41 -7.52
CA LEU A 342 15.87 -0.46 -6.90
C LEU A 342 16.28 0.89 -6.27
N ALA A 343 16.00 2.00 -6.96
CA ALA A 343 16.23 3.35 -6.45
C ALA A 343 15.42 3.62 -5.16
N THR A 344 14.17 3.14 -5.09
CA THR A 344 13.33 3.23 -3.88
C THR A 344 14.00 2.49 -2.72
N GLY A 345 14.47 1.27 -2.94
CA GLY A 345 15.16 0.49 -1.92
C GLY A 345 16.45 1.16 -1.44
N ALA A 346 17.26 1.67 -2.37
CA ALA A 346 18.50 2.38 -2.04
C ALA A 346 18.23 3.64 -1.21
N ALA A 347 17.24 4.46 -1.60
CA ALA A 347 16.84 5.65 -0.85
C ALA A 347 16.27 5.30 0.53
N ALA A 348 15.42 4.27 0.63
CA ALA A 348 14.88 3.80 1.90
C ALA A 348 15.99 3.29 2.83
N MET A 349 17.00 2.58 2.30
CA MET A 349 18.15 2.10 3.07
C MET A 349 19.03 3.26 3.55
N PHE A 350 19.25 4.26 2.72
CA PHE A 350 19.94 5.49 3.13
C PHE A 350 19.19 6.19 4.26
N CYS A 351 17.88 6.42 4.12
CA CYS A 351 17.04 7.00 5.16
C CYS A 351 17.05 6.15 6.45
N GLY A 352 16.97 4.82 6.30
CA GLY A 352 17.03 3.90 7.42
C GLY A 352 18.33 4.05 8.22
N ARG A 353 19.47 4.17 7.54
CA ARG A 353 20.77 4.42 8.21
C ARG A 353 20.85 5.82 8.82
N ALA A 354 20.37 6.84 8.12
CA ALA A 354 20.40 8.23 8.59
C ALA A 354 19.51 8.46 9.83
N LEU A 355 18.45 7.67 9.98
CA LEU A 355 17.50 7.74 11.09
C LEU A 355 17.82 6.77 12.23
N ASN A 356 18.77 5.83 12.04
CA ASN A 356 19.18 4.89 13.06
C ASN A 356 20.01 5.55 14.17
N GLY A 357 19.83 5.05 15.41
CA GLY A 357 20.60 5.44 16.57
C GLY A 357 19.85 6.34 17.54
N ALA A 358 20.50 6.63 18.66
CA ALA A 358 19.95 7.48 19.73
C ALA A 358 19.74 8.95 19.30
N LYS A 359 20.45 9.38 18.26
CA LYS A 359 20.30 10.72 17.64
C LYS A 359 20.26 10.53 16.13
N PRO A 360 19.11 10.76 15.47
CA PRO A 360 19.06 10.76 14.01
C PRO A 360 20.01 11.82 13.46
N LEU A 361 20.72 11.48 12.38
CA LEU A 361 21.68 12.39 11.72
C LEU A 361 20.96 13.58 11.07
N VAL A 362 19.73 13.35 10.60
CA VAL A 362 18.90 14.34 9.90
C VAL A 362 17.49 14.32 10.49
N ASP A 363 16.83 15.47 10.57
CA ASP A 363 15.42 15.54 10.97
C ASP A 363 14.56 14.79 9.93
N PRO A 364 13.72 13.83 10.36
CA PRO A 364 12.84 13.07 9.46
C PRO A 364 11.97 13.96 8.56
N ARG A 365 11.55 15.12 9.04
CA ARG A 365 10.75 16.09 8.26
C ARG A 365 11.48 16.61 7.03
N VAL A 366 12.78 16.88 7.17
CA VAL A 366 13.62 17.32 6.04
C VAL A 366 13.71 16.24 4.98
N LEU A 367 13.87 14.96 5.41
CA LEU A 367 13.89 13.84 4.49
C LEU A 367 12.54 13.64 3.78
N ILE A 368 11.41 13.81 4.49
CA ILE A 368 10.07 13.72 3.90
C ILE A 368 9.86 14.85 2.89
N LEU A 369 10.20 16.11 3.26
CA LEU A 369 10.08 17.26 2.35
C LEU A 369 10.93 17.07 1.09
N PHE A 370 12.17 16.59 1.26
CA PHE A 370 13.07 16.25 0.15
C PHE A 370 12.47 15.15 -0.75
N GLY A 371 11.91 14.10 -0.14
CA GLY A 371 11.22 13.04 -0.86
C GLY A 371 10.02 13.53 -1.67
N MET A 372 9.20 14.43 -1.07
CA MET A 372 8.08 15.08 -1.78
C MET A 372 8.57 15.88 -2.98
N SER A 373 9.61 16.71 -2.78
CA SER A 373 10.18 17.53 -3.85
C SER A 373 10.71 16.68 -5.00
N ILE A 374 11.45 15.61 -4.70
CA ILE A 374 11.95 14.66 -5.72
C ILE A 374 10.79 13.99 -6.45
N PHE A 375 9.74 13.57 -5.72
CA PHE A 375 8.57 12.94 -6.35
C PHE A 375 7.85 13.91 -7.28
N ILE A 376 7.66 15.17 -6.88
CA ILE A 376 7.05 16.21 -7.71
C ILE A 376 7.88 16.45 -8.99
N VAL A 377 9.21 16.54 -8.86
CA VAL A 377 10.11 16.68 -10.02
C VAL A 377 9.98 15.50 -10.96
N SER A 378 9.94 14.27 -10.42
CA SER A 378 9.72 13.07 -11.23
C SER A 378 8.39 13.11 -11.99
N MET A 379 7.30 13.51 -11.33
CA MET A 379 5.98 13.64 -11.97
C MET A 379 5.99 14.73 -13.05
N TRP A 380 6.72 15.82 -12.81
CA TRP A 380 6.93 16.83 -13.84
C TRP A 380 7.69 16.26 -15.05
N MET A 381 8.76 15.48 -14.84
CA MET A 381 9.50 14.84 -15.94
C MET A 381 8.61 13.88 -16.73
N LEU A 382 7.84 13.02 -16.06
CA LEU A 382 6.93 12.07 -16.71
C LEU A 382 5.73 12.78 -17.37
N GLY A 383 5.33 13.94 -16.86
CA GLY A 383 4.27 14.78 -17.43
C GLY A 383 4.66 15.59 -18.68
N HIS A 384 5.88 15.41 -19.19
CA HIS A 384 6.38 16.06 -20.43
C HIS A 384 6.85 15.04 -21.47
N LEU A 385 6.43 13.79 -21.37
CA LEU A 385 6.70 12.77 -22.35
C LEU A 385 5.88 13.04 -23.63
N THR A 386 6.41 12.58 -24.76
CA THR A 386 5.80 12.71 -26.09
C THR A 386 5.50 11.33 -26.67
N PRO A 387 4.68 11.22 -27.72
CA PRO A 387 4.45 9.94 -28.40
C PRO A 387 5.71 9.31 -29.00
N GLN A 388 6.80 10.09 -29.14
CA GLN A 388 8.10 9.64 -29.67
C GLN A 388 9.11 9.31 -28.56
N SER A 389 8.73 9.50 -27.28
CA SER A 389 9.60 9.20 -26.14
C SER A 389 9.90 7.71 -26.07
N GLY A 390 11.16 7.38 -25.84
CA GLY A 390 11.65 6.02 -25.75
C GLY A 390 11.89 5.57 -24.30
N GLU A 391 12.49 4.37 -24.20
CA GLU A 391 12.87 3.80 -22.91
C GLU A 391 13.83 4.70 -22.10
N PRO A 392 14.85 5.36 -22.68
CA PRO A 392 15.75 6.25 -21.93
C PRO A 392 15.01 7.41 -21.26
N ASP A 393 14.04 8.03 -21.96
CA ASP A 393 13.30 9.20 -21.47
C ASP A 393 12.46 8.85 -20.26
N THR A 394 11.84 7.68 -20.27
CA THR A 394 10.99 7.19 -19.17
C THR A 394 11.81 6.70 -17.98
N ARG A 395 12.98 6.09 -18.23
CA ARG A 395 13.84 5.48 -17.21
C ARG A 395 14.33 6.49 -16.17
N VAL A 396 14.76 7.67 -16.60
CA VAL A 396 15.27 8.70 -15.68
C VAL A 396 14.15 9.18 -14.75
N GLY A 397 12.98 9.49 -15.30
CA GLY A 397 11.80 9.88 -14.51
C GLY A 397 11.43 8.83 -13.46
N LEU A 398 11.47 7.53 -13.80
CA LEU A 398 11.16 6.43 -12.89
C LEU A 398 12.21 6.25 -11.79
N ILE A 399 13.50 6.41 -12.09
CA ILE A 399 14.57 6.37 -11.07
C ILE A 399 14.36 7.51 -10.07
N VAL A 400 14.11 8.73 -10.55
CA VAL A 400 13.84 9.90 -9.70
C VAL A 400 12.57 9.67 -8.86
N ARG A 401 11.50 9.10 -9.46
CA ARG A 401 10.30 8.70 -8.73
C ARG A 401 10.61 7.72 -7.60
N GLY A 402 11.41 6.71 -7.91
CA GLY A 402 11.82 5.71 -6.93
C GLY A 402 12.58 6.30 -5.75
N LEU A 403 13.54 7.19 -6.02
CA LEU A 403 14.23 7.94 -4.96
C LEU A 403 13.23 8.71 -4.09
N GLY A 404 12.30 9.47 -4.69
CA GLY A 404 11.26 10.20 -3.97
C GLY A 404 10.44 9.30 -3.05
N LEU A 405 9.96 8.16 -3.54
CA LEU A 405 9.20 7.18 -2.75
C LEU A 405 10.02 6.62 -1.57
N GLY A 406 11.29 6.28 -1.76
CA GLY A 406 12.15 5.79 -0.70
C GLY A 406 12.39 6.82 0.41
N PHE A 407 12.57 8.09 0.04
CA PHE A 407 12.68 9.22 0.97
C PHE A 407 11.36 9.57 1.66
N LEU A 408 10.22 9.07 1.19
CA LEU A 408 8.92 9.22 1.84
C LEU A 408 8.62 8.05 2.79
N PHE A 409 8.68 6.82 2.30
CA PHE A 409 8.26 5.63 3.04
C PHE A 409 8.99 5.45 4.37
N ALA A 410 10.32 5.46 4.35
CA ALA A 410 11.12 5.14 5.54
C ALA A 410 11.00 6.21 6.64
N PRO A 411 11.13 7.54 6.36
CA PRO A 411 10.99 8.55 7.39
C PRO A 411 9.58 8.70 7.95
N ILE A 412 8.52 8.57 7.13
CA ILE A 412 7.13 8.63 7.61
C ILE A 412 6.89 7.48 8.60
N ASN A 413 7.26 6.25 8.23
CA ASN A 413 7.19 5.09 9.12
C ASN A 413 7.96 5.32 10.42
N PHE A 414 9.18 5.86 10.33
CA PHE A 414 10.02 6.12 11.49
C PHE A 414 9.32 7.06 12.48
N VAL A 415 8.80 8.21 12.02
CA VAL A 415 8.15 9.21 12.89
C VAL A 415 6.89 8.64 13.54
N VAL A 416 6.03 8.02 12.75
CA VAL A 416 4.75 7.50 13.23
C VAL A 416 4.96 6.46 14.33
N PHE A 417 5.85 5.49 14.09
CA PHE A 417 6.06 4.42 15.06
C PHE A 417 6.94 4.81 16.24
N ALA A 418 7.76 5.87 16.14
CA ALA A 418 8.59 6.34 17.25
C ALA A 418 7.77 6.83 18.45
N ALA A 419 6.55 7.34 18.20
CA ALA A 419 5.65 7.88 19.20
C ALA A 419 4.75 6.83 19.87
N LEU A 420 4.75 5.56 19.39
CA LEU A 420 3.81 4.51 19.77
C LEU A 420 4.48 3.42 20.62
N LYS A 421 3.68 2.78 21.48
CA LYS A 421 4.18 1.72 22.38
C LYS A 421 3.21 0.54 22.44
N GLY A 422 3.76 -0.65 22.62
CA GLY A 422 3.00 -1.87 22.89
C GLY A 422 1.90 -2.16 21.84
N PRO A 423 0.65 -2.35 22.27
CA PRO A 423 -0.47 -2.69 21.38
C PRO A 423 -0.80 -1.62 20.34
N GLU A 424 -0.46 -0.33 20.62
CA GLU A 424 -0.71 0.77 19.69
C GLU A 424 0.04 0.60 18.36
N ILE A 425 1.21 -0.06 18.38
CA ILE A 425 2.01 -0.34 17.18
C ILE A 425 1.21 -1.20 16.19
N GLN A 426 0.53 -2.23 16.68
CA GLN A 426 -0.26 -3.11 15.82
C GLN A 426 -1.49 -2.39 15.25
N GLN A 427 -2.18 -1.59 16.08
CA GLN A 427 -3.33 -0.78 15.65
C GLN A 427 -2.93 0.25 14.61
N ALA A 428 -1.83 0.98 14.85
CA ALA A 428 -1.30 1.95 13.90
C ALA A 428 -0.87 1.31 12.59
N SER A 429 -0.26 0.13 12.63
CA SER A 429 0.14 -0.61 11.42
C SER A 429 -1.08 -0.96 10.55
N GLY A 430 -2.18 -1.43 11.16
CA GLY A 430 -3.43 -1.68 10.44
C GLY A 430 -3.99 -0.41 9.79
N LEU A 431 -4.06 0.69 10.53
CA LEU A 431 -4.56 1.97 10.02
C LEU A 431 -3.67 2.58 8.94
N ILE A 432 -2.34 2.48 9.07
CA ILE A 432 -1.38 2.95 8.07
C ILE A 432 -1.57 2.20 6.75
N ASN A 433 -1.66 0.87 6.80
CA ASN A 433 -1.87 0.06 5.60
C ASN A 433 -3.26 0.31 4.99
N LEU A 434 -4.31 0.49 5.82
CA LEU A 434 -5.64 0.90 5.36
C LEU A 434 -5.59 2.27 4.66
N ALA A 435 -4.98 3.29 5.28
CA ALA A 435 -4.86 4.62 4.69
C ALA A 435 -4.12 4.58 3.35
N ARG A 436 -3.02 3.83 3.28
CA ARG A 436 -2.25 3.63 2.05
C ARG A 436 -3.08 2.93 0.97
N GLN A 437 -3.84 1.90 1.32
CA GLN A 437 -4.66 1.15 0.36
C GLN A 437 -5.86 1.96 -0.12
N LEU A 438 -6.59 2.63 0.78
CA LEU A 438 -7.68 3.54 0.40
C LEU A 438 -7.17 4.70 -0.46
N GLY A 439 -6.01 5.27 -0.11
CA GLY A 439 -5.35 6.28 -0.93
C GLY A 439 -5.06 5.77 -2.35
N GLY A 440 -4.62 4.53 -2.46
CA GLY A 440 -4.39 3.85 -3.74
C GLY A 440 -5.67 3.64 -4.56
N SER A 441 -6.71 3.07 -3.95
CA SER A 441 -8.01 2.86 -4.61
C SER A 441 -8.63 4.18 -5.05
N PHE A 442 -8.58 5.20 -4.18
CA PHE A 442 -9.03 6.56 -4.54
C PHE A 442 -8.22 7.15 -5.70
N GLY A 443 -6.88 6.94 -5.66
CA GLY A 443 -5.99 7.38 -6.72
C GLY A 443 -6.31 6.76 -8.06
N ILE A 444 -6.45 5.44 -8.11
CA ILE A 444 -6.77 4.71 -9.35
C ILE A 444 -8.14 5.15 -9.89
N ALA A 445 -9.17 5.18 -9.04
CA ALA A 445 -10.53 5.56 -9.42
C ALA A 445 -10.60 6.98 -10.01
N TYR A 446 -9.96 7.93 -9.32
CA TYR A 446 -9.90 9.33 -9.74
C TYR A 446 -9.11 9.51 -11.03
N LEU A 447 -7.91 8.93 -11.12
CA LEU A 447 -7.04 9.06 -12.30
C LEU A 447 -7.64 8.40 -13.54
N ASN A 448 -8.28 7.24 -13.40
CA ASN A 448 -8.96 6.58 -14.51
C ASN A 448 -10.08 7.46 -15.09
N THR A 449 -10.87 8.07 -14.22
CA THR A 449 -11.93 9.01 -14.64
C THR A 449 -11.35 10.28 -15.26
N TYR A 450 -10.32 10.85 -14.63
CA TYR A 450 -9.65 12.06 -15.07
C TYR A 450 -9.04 11.89 -16.46
N ILE A 451 -8.28 10.80 -16.70
CA ILE A 451 -7.67 10.50 -18.01
C ILE A 451 -8.73 10.42 -19.09
N SER A 452 -9.83 9.67 -18.86
CA SER A 452 -10.91 9.56 -19.85
C SER A 452 -11.55 10.91 -20.20
N ASN A 453 -11.78 11.75 -19.19
CA ASN A 453 -12.39 13.07 -19.42
C ASN A 453 -11.42 14.01 -20.15
N GLN A 454 -10.14 14.00 -19.78
CA GLN A 454 -9.12 14.80 -20.45
C GLN A 454 -8.85 14.33 -21.87
N GLU A 455 -8.90 13.03 -22.14
CA GLU A 455 -8.75 12.50 -23.50
C GLU A 455 -9.87 12.98 -24.41
N ALA A 456 -11.12 12.96 -23.94
CA ALA A 456 -12.26 13.53 -24.68
C ALA A 456 -12.09 15.04 -24.91
N PHE A 457 -11.64 15.78 -23.89
CA PHE A 457 -11.40 17.23 -23.97
C PHE A 457 -10.27 17.56 -24.96
N HIS A 458 -9.10 16.93 -24.82
CA HIS A 458 -7.97 17.17 -25.72
C HIS A 458 -8.29 16.75 -27.16
N ARG A 459 -8.96 15.61 -27.35
CA ARG A 459 -9.40 15.15 -28.66
C ARG A 459 -10.32 16.17 -29.32
N THR A 460 -11.33 16.69 -28.60
CA THR A 460 -12.25 17.70 -29.10
C THR A 460 -11.49 18.97 -29.51
N ASN A 461 -10.55 19.42 -28.70
CA ASN A 461 -9.73 20.58 -28.99
C ASN A 461 -8.87 20.37 -30.25
N ILE A 462 -8.19 19.23 -30.38
CA ILE A 462 -7.37 18.94 -31.57
C ILE A 462 -8.24 18.88 -32.82
N VAL A 463 -9.38 18.18 -32.77
CA VAL A 463 -10.29 18.03 -33.91
C VAL A 463 -10.88 19.36 -34.36
N SER A 464 -11.08 20.31 -33.46
CA SER A 464 -11.61 21.66 -33.82
C SER A 464 -10.71 22.42 -34.82
N TYR A 465 -9.39 22.11 -34.83
CA TYR A 465 -8.44 22.69 -35.78
C TYR A 465 -8.35 21.89 -37.10
N LEU A 466 -8.92 20.68 -37.19
CA LEU A 466 -8.87 19.82 -38.38
C LEU A 466 -10.11 20.08 -39.28
N ASN A 467 -10.20 21.28 -39.79
CA ASN A 467 -11.31 21.71 -40.65
C ASN A 467 -10.83 22.13 -42.07
N SER A 468 -11.77 22.37 -42.97
CA SER A 468 -11.49 22.75 -44.35
C SER A 468 -10.76 24.10 -44.53
N GLY A 469 -10.71 24.92 -43.47
CA GLY A 469 -9.94 26.17 -43.45
C GLY A 469 -8.46 25.98 -43.12
N ASN A 470 -8.05 24.80 -42.63
CA ASN A 470 -6.68 24.53 -42.26
C ASN A 470 -5.88 23.90 -43.42
N SER A 471 -5.07 24.71 -44.08
CA SER A 471 -4.25 24.31 -45.24
C SER A 471 -3.27 23.18 -44.90
N SER A 472 -2.69 23.18 -43.69
CA SER A 472 -1.78 22.13 -43.22
C SER A 472 -2.48 20.79 -43.03
N PHE A 473 -3.71 20.79 -42.55
CA PHE A 473 -4.53 19.58 -42.45
C PHE A 473 -4.84 19.01 -43.82
N LEU A 474 -5.31 19.87 -44.78
CA LEU A 474 -5.63 19.45 -46.12
C LEU A 474 -4.41 18.90 -46.86
N ALA A 475 -3.24 19.56 -46.73
CA ALA A 475 -1.99 19.07 -47.32
C ALA A 475 -1.59 17.70 -46.77
N ARG A 476 -1.70 17.51 -45.44
CA ARG A 476 -1.38 16.23 -44.79
C ARG A 476 -2.35 15.12 -45.18
N GLN A 477 -3.66 15.45 -45.29
CA GLN A 477 -4.68 14.52 -45.77
C GLN A 477 -4.44 14.11 -47.22
N ALA A 478 -4.12 15.07 -48.10
CA ALA A 478 -3.80 14.79 -49.53
C ALA A 478 -2.52 13.93 -49.65
N ALA A 479 -1.47 14.24 -48.91
CA ALA A 479 -0.24 13.46 -48.89
C ALA A 479 -0.47 12.02 -48.40
N ALA A 480 -1.24 11.83 -47.34
CA ALA A 480 -1.60 10.51 -46.86
C ALA A 480 -2.45 9.73 -47.85
N ALA A 481 -3.44 10.38 -48.48
CA ALA A 481 -4.27 9.76 -49.53
C ALA A 481 -3.44 9.36 -50.75
N ALA A 482 -2.51 10.21 -51.22
CA ALA A 482 -1.60 9.89 -52.29
C ALA A 482 -0.70 8.66 -51.96
N HIS A 483 -0.19 8.58 -50.75
CA HIS A 483 0.57 7.43 -50.26
C HIS A 483 -0.23 6.12 -50.34
N PHE A 484 -1.49 6.12 -49.85
CA PHE A 484 -2.34 4.92 -49.92
C PHE A 484 -2.77 4.57 -51.34
N THR A 485 -2.98 5.58 -52.22
CA THR A 485 -3.26 5.35 -53.61
C THR A 485 -2.08 4.65 -54.32
N SER A 486 -0.85 5.09 -54.03
CA SER A 486 0.37 4.43 -54.56
C SER A 486 0.57 3.00 -54.01
N ALA A 487 0.00 2.71 -52.84
CA ALA A 487 -0.05 1.37 -52.22
C ALA A 487 -1.16 0.47 -52.77
N GLY A 488 -1.93 0.94 -53.82
CA GLY A 488 -2.93 0.12 -54.52
C GLY A 488 -4.37 0.27 -54.01
N PHE A 489 -4.66 1.21 -53.10
CA PHE A 489 -6.03 1.48 -52.69
C PHE A 489 -6.78 2.30 -53.78
N SER A 490 -8.09 2.08 -53.91
CA SER A 490 -8.94 2.96 -54.70
C SER A 490 -8.93 4.40 -54.17
N ALA A 491 -9.21 5.39 -55.01
CA ALA A 491 -9.17 6.80 -54.56
C ALA A 491 -10.04 7.10 -53.34
N THR A 492 -11.25 6.52 -53.27
CA THR A 492 -12.14 6.64 -52.13
C THR A 492 -11.64 5.87 -50.91
N GLY A 493 -11.10 4.66 -51.11
CA GLY A 493 -10.48 3.85 -50.07
C GLY A 493 -9.26 4.55 -49.47
N ALA A 494 -8.37 5.11 -50.31
CA ALA A 494 -7.20 5.86 -49.88
C ALA A 494 -7.56 7.08 -49.01
N GLN A 495 -8.61 7.83 -49.35
CA GLN A 495 -9.09 8.95 -48.54
C GLN A 495 -9.61 8.48 -47.17
N GLN A 496 -10.38 7.39 -47.13
CA GLN A 496 -10.85 6.84 -45.84
C GLN A 496 -9.73 6.36 -44.92
N VAL A 497 -8.75 5.65 -45.50
CA VAL A 497 -7.59 5.17 -44.73
C VAL A 497 -6.72 6.35 -44.29
N ALA A 498 -6.54 7.38 -45.11
CA ALA A 498 -5.84 8.61 -44.74
C ALA A 498 -6.50 9.31 -43.55
N LEU A 499 -7.84 9.46 -43.56
CA LEU A 499 -8.57 10.03 -42.42
C LEU A 499 -8.44 9.18 -41.16
N ARG A 500 -8.55 7.86 -41.25
CA ARG A 500 -8.31 6.94 -40.10
C ARG A 500 -6.90 7.06 -39.55
N SER A 501 -5.88 7.20 -40.43
CA SER A 501 -4.49 7.40 -39.99
C SER A 501 -4.31 8.72 -39.24
N ILE A 502 -4.95 9.78 -39.69
CA ILE A 502 -4.95 11.09 -39.00
C ILE A 502 -5.70 10.99 -37.67
N ASP A 503 -6.89 10.36 -37.62
CA ASP A 503 -7.64 10.16 -36.39
C ASP A 503 -6.82 9.38 -35.34
N ARG A 504 -6.09 8.35 -35.77
CA ARG A 504 -5.17 7.62 -34.87
C ARG A 504 -4.06 8.53 -34.28
N VAL A 505 -3.49 9.43 -35.09
CA VAL A 505 -2.50 10.40 -34.59
C VAL A 505 -3.15 11.35 -33.60
N VAL A 506 -4.40 11.80 -33.84
CA VAL A 506 -5.15 12.63 -32.92
C VAL A 506 -5.41 11.90 -31.59
N GLN A 507 -5.85 10.64 -31.64
CA GLN A 507 -6.10 9.82 -30.46
C GLN A 507 -4.80 9.63 -29.64
N ILE A 508 -3.68 9.29 -30.27
CA ILE A 508 -2.39 9.13 -29.59
C ILE A 508 -1.96 10.44 -28.91
N ASN A 509 -2.10 11.59 -29.59
CA ASN A 509 -1.73 12.87 -28.99
C ASN A 509 -2.67 13.27 -27.84
N ALA A 510 -3.99 13.10 -28.01
CA ALA A 510 -4.95 13.36 -26.95
C ALA A 510 -4.70 12.48 -25.73
N ALA A 511 -4.46 11.19 -25.92
CA ALA A 511 -4.08 10.27 -24.84
C ALA A 511 -2.78 10.71 -24.17
N THR A 512 -1.74 11.06 -24.95
CA THR A 512 -0.46 11.54 -24.38
C THR A 512 -0.66 12.74 -23.48
N MET A 513 -1.41 13.75 -23.93
CA MET A 513 -1.70 14.95 -23.14
C MET A 513 -2.45 14.59 -21.85
N SER A 514 -3.42 13.68 -21.93
CA SER A 514 -4.21 13.25 -20.78
C SER A 514 -3.39 12.50 -19.74
N TYR A 515 -2.46 11.63 -20.17
CA TYR A 515 -1.52 10.97 -19.26
C TYR A 515 -0.52 11.96 -18.65
N ASN A 516 -0.04 12.94 -19.43
CA ASN A 516 0.83 14.00 -18.93
C ASN A 516 0.14 14.81 -17.83
N ASP A 517 -1.11 15.22 -18.04
CA ASP A 517 -1.91 15.91 -17.03
C ASP A 517 -2.10 15.04 -15.77
N ALA A 518 -2.32 13.74 -15.93
CA ALA A 518 -2.45 12.80 -14.82
C ALA A 518 -1.15 12.64 -14.01
N PHE A 519 0.03 12.64 -14.65
CA PHE A 519 1.31 12.66 -13.94
C PHE A 519 1.50 13.95 -13.15
N LEU A 520 1.16 15.11 -13.73
CA LEU A 520 1.24 16.40 -13.04
C LEU A 520 0.29 16.44 -11.83
N LEU A 521 -0.91 15.90 -11.98
CA LEU A 521 -1.89 15.77 -10.90
C LEU A 521 -1.36 14.90 -9.75
N LEU A 522 -0.67 13.78 -10.06
CA LEU A 522 0.01 12.96 -9.05
C LEU A 522 1.04 13.77 -8.26
N GLY A 523 1.80 14.63 -8.92
CA GLY A 523 2.72 15.55 -8.26
C GLY A 523 1.98 16.53 -7.33
N LEU A 524 0.86 17.07 -7.78
CA LEU A 524 0.07 18.05 -7.03
C LEU A 524 -0.52 17.47 -5.73
N THR A 525 -0.82 16.18 -5.67
CA THR A 525 -1.32 15.54 -4.44
C THR A 525 -0.31 15.65 -3.28
N PHE A 526 0.99 15.60 -3.57
CA PHE A 526 2.03 15.79 -2.55
C PHE A 526 2.18 17.24 -2.13
N VAL A 527 1.92 18.19 -3.03
CA VAL A 527 1.83 19.62 -2.66
C VAL A 527 0.64 19.81 -1.70
N ALA A 528 -0.52 19.23 -2.00
CA ALA A 528 -1.70 19.28 -1.15
C ALA A 528 -1.50 18.58 0.21
N ALA A 529 -0.70 17.52 0.27
CA ALA A 529 -0.38 16.80 1.50
C ALA A 529 0.73 17.48 2.33
N SER A 530 1.49 18.43 1.77
CA SER A 530 2.64 19.05 2.44
C SER A 530 2.30 19.76 3.77
N PRO A 531 1.11 20.36 4.00
CA PRO A 531 0.76 20.94 5.31
C PRO A 531 0.76 19.91 6.45
N ALA A 532 0.56 18.62 6.15
CA ALA A 532 0.64 17.56 7.18
C ALA A 532 2.04 17.49 7.83
N LEU A 533 3.09 17.95 7.17
CA LEU A 533 4.44 18.06 7.75
C LEU A 533 4.48 19.00 8.96
N LEU A 534 3.64 20.03 8.98
CA LEU A 534 3.57 20.99 10.10
C LEU A 534 2.99 20.36 11.37
N LEU A 535 2.18 19.31 11.20
CA LEU A 535 1.58 18.57 12.32
C LEU A 535 2.58 17.60 12.97
N LEU A 536 3.62 17.16 12.25
CA LEU A 536 4.62 16.25 12.80
C LEU A 536 5.39 16.93 13.96
N GLY A 537 5.50 16.27 15.10
CA GLY A 537 6.26 16.73 16.28
C GLY A 537 7.75 16.83 15.98
N LYS A 538 8.45 17.85 16.51
CA LYS A 538 9.93 17.85 16.51
C LYS A 538 10.40 16.63 17.28
N THR A 539 11.32 15.85 16.73
CA THR A 539 11.97 14.76 17.48
C THR A 539 12.56 15.36 18.76
N LYS A 540 11.96 15.07 19.92
CA LYS A 540 12.51 15.53 21.20
C LYS A 540 13.91 14.95 21.30
N LYS A 541 14.91 15.82 21.34
CA LYS A 541 16.27 15.45 21.80
C LYS A 541 16.07 14.72 23.12
N ALA A 542 16.55 13.49 23.24
CA ALA A 542 16.63 12.85 24.54
C ALA A 542 17.32 13.84 25.49
N PRO A 543 16.79 14.05 26.72
CA PRO A 543 17.46 14.91 27.68
C PRO A 543 18.92 14.44 27.78
N PRO A 544 19.90 15.35 27.80
CA PRO A 544 21.29 14.96 28.01
C PRO A 544 21.30 14.17 29.30
N GLY A 545 21.71 12.89 29.20
CA GLY A 545 21.84 12.03 30.36
C GLY A 545 22.64 12.81 31.41
N GLY A 546 22.02 13.03 32.57
CA GLY A 546 22.68 13.59 33.72
C GLY A 546 23.91 12.73 33.99
N GLY A 547 25.08 13.23 33.66
CA GLY A 547 26.34 12.70 34.14
C GLY A 547 26.29 12.81 35.65
N GLY A 548 25.95 11.70 36.32
CA GLY A 548 26.20 11.52 37.73
C GLY A 548 27.70 11.34 37.89
N GLY A 549 28.38 12.39 38.25
CA GLY A 549 29.70 12.31 38.82
C GLY A 549 29.62 11.72 40.23
N HIS A 550 30.63 10.98 40.53
CA HIS A 550 31.10 10.39 41.77
C HIS A 550 30.58 9.02 42.10
#